data_3c2ebf0c30a4856ecb3e178aadc3fc68
#
_entry.id   3c2ebf0c30a4856ecb3e178aadc3fc68
#
_cell.length_a   1.000
_cell.length_b   1.000
_cell.length_c   1.000
_cell.angle_alpha   90.00
_cell.angle_beta   90.00
_cell.angle_gamma   90.00
#
_symmetry.space_group_name_H-M   'P 1'
#
loop_
_entity.id
_entity.type
_entity.pdbx_description
1 polymer ?
#
loop_
_entity_poly.entity_id
_entity_poly.type
_entity_poly.pdbx_seq_one_letter_code
_entity_poly.pdbx_strand_id
1 'polypeptide(L)'
;MAILLQTIFEFEPIANIAKSPLAFWAHPSSKVNTPEELINEIKAKQRPINFAIGGGGHKLAVEYLTSKLNVSGDKVETIMYKGPAQALLDVMGGHVEFSVTPVAVGYPYVQAGKLKLIGLASEVPIHGLEKVPL
;
A
#
# COMPACT_ATOMS: atom_id res chain seq x y z
N MET A 1 1.45 17.98 15.25
CA MET A 1 0.66 16.82 15.72
C MET A 1 -0.46 17.21 16.67
N ALA A 2 -0.19 17.95 17.75
CA ALA A 2 -1.24 18.36 18.70
C ALA A 2 -2.35 19.23 18.06
N ILE A 3 -2.01 20.17 17.19
CA ILE A 3 -2.97 21.03 16.48
C ILE A 3 -3.92 20.24 15.57
N LEU A 4 -3.39 19.23 14.84
CA LEU A 4 -4.20 18.37 13.96
C LEU A 4 -5.18 17.49 14.75
N LEU A 5 -4.78 16.99 15.91
CA LEU A 5 -5.65 16.21 16.79
C LEU A 5 -6.75 17.06 17.41
N GLN A 6 -6.46 18.30 17.84
CA GLN A 6 -7.47 19.23 18.32
C GLN A 6 -8.51 19.53 17.23
N THR A 7 -8.07 19.79 16.00
CA THR A 7 -8.98 20.08 14.87
C THR A 7 -9.91 18.93 14.55
N ILE A 8 -9.47 17.67 14.67
CA ILE A 8 -10.31 16.49 14.44
C ILE A 8 -11.45 16.39 15.45
N PHE A 9 -11.22 16.75 16.72
CA PHE A 9 -12.25 16.70 17.78
C PHE A 9 -13.26 17.83 17.69
N GLU A 10 -13.02 18.86 16.88
CA GLU A 10 -13.96 19.96 16.62
C GLU A 10 -15.00 19.63 15.52
N PHE A 11 -14.83 18.52 14.80
CA PHE A 11 -15.77 18.07 13.77
C PHE A 11 -16.72 16.99 14.31
N GLU A 12 -18.00 17.17 14.08
CA GLU A 12 -18.99 16.12 14.31
C GLU A 12 -19.10 15.21 13.08
N PRO A 13 -18.85 13.90 13.21
CA PRO A 13 -19.01 12.98 12.10
C PRO A 13 -20.49 12.79 11.75
N ILE A 14 -20.86 13.01 10.50
CA ILE A 14 -22.25 12.87 10.02
C ILE A 14 -22.55 11.44 9.62
N ALA A 15 -21.71 10.85 8.76
CA ALA A 15 -21.91 9.50 8.27
C ALA A 15 -20.62 8.93 7.64
N ASN A 16 -20.50 7.61 7.64
CA ASN A 16 -19.51 6.90 6.85
C ASN A 16 -20.08 6.61 5.46
N ILE A 17 -19.59 7.33 4.44
CA ILE A 17 -20.11 7.23 3.07
C ILE A 17 -19.44 6.08 2.31
N ALA A 18 -18.16 5.82 2.57
CA ALA A 18 -17.40 4.78 1.89
C ALA A 18 -16.20 4.31 2.73
N LYS A 19 -15.76 3.08 2.48
CA LYS A 19 -14.47 2.54 2.92
C LYS A 19 -13.58 2.37 1.69
N SER A 20 -12.34 2.83 1.79
CA SER A 20 -11.35 2.71 0.72
C SER A 20 -10.16 1.90 1.22
N PRO A 21 -10.23 0.56 1.18
CA PRO A 21 -9.15 -0.28 1.62
C PRO A 21 -7.91 -0.07 0.76
N LEU A 22 -6.74 -0.17 1.39
CA LEU A 22 -5.46 -0.12 0.71
C LEU A 22 -5.05 -1.51 0.24
N ALA A 23 -4.24 -1.55 -0.80
CA ALA A 23 -3.66 -2.77 -1.30
C ALA A 23 -2.18 -2.58 -1.62
N PHE A 24 -1.45 -3.69 -1.59
CA PHE A 24 -0.06 -3.78 -1.98
C PHE A 24 0.04 -4.23 -3.43
N TRP A 25 0.76 -3.45 -4.22
CA TRP A 25 0.90 -3.64 -5.67
C TRP A 25 2.35 -3.86 -6.05
N ALA A 26 2.56 -4.66 -7.09
CA ALA A 26 3.86 -4.84 -7.73
C ALA A 26 3.74 -4.84 -9.25
N HIS A 27 4.89 -4.69 -9.91
CA HIS A 27 4.99 -4.93 -11.35
C HIS A 27 4.68 -6.41 -11.67
N PRO A 28 4.05 -6.74 -12.80
CA PRO A 28 3.71 -8.13 -13.17
C PRO A 28 4.90 -9.09 -13.17
N SER A 29 6.10 -8.61 -13.52
CA SER A 29 7.32 -9.42 -13.50
C SER A 29 7.94 -9.63 -12.12
N SER A 30 7.40 -9.01 -11.06
CA SER A 30 7.87 -9.22 -9.69
C SER A 30 7.76 -10.71 -9.32
N LYS A 31 8.74 -11.22 -8.58
CA LYS A 31 8.71 -12.58 -8.02
C LYS A 31 7.80 -12.69 -6.80
N VAL A 32 7.45 -11.55 -6.19
CA VAL A 32 6.57 -11.47 -5.03
C VAL A 32 5.12 -11.57 -5.48
N ASN A 33 4.37 -12.52 -4.93
CA ASN A 33 2.97 -12.78 -5.25
C ASN A 33 2.05 -12.75 -4.04
N THR A 34 2.61 -12.88 -2.83
CA THR A 34 1.85 -12.94 -1.57
C THR A 34 2.42 -11.98 -0.54
N PRO A 35 1.65 -11.62 0.50
CA PRO A 35 2.15 -10.83 1.61
C PRO A 35 3.35 -11.46 2.31
N GLU A 36 3.36 -12.79 2.48
CA GLU A 36 4.45 -13.53 3.11
C GLU A 36 5.74 -13.41 2.29
N GLU A 37 5.63 -13.51 0.97
CA GLU A 37 6.77 -13.33 0.06
C GLU A 37 7.29 -11.89 0.12
N LEU A 38 6.41 -10.88 0.22
CA LEU A 38 6.80 -9.48 0.42
C LEU A 38 7.56 -9.29 1.73
N ILE A 39 7.07 -9.88 2.81
CA ILE A 39 7.72 -9.85 4.11
C ILE A 39 9.12 -10.46 4.06
N ASN A 40 9.24 -11.63 3.42
CA ASN A 40 10.51 -12.32 3.27
C ASN A 40 11.48 -11.49 2.42
N GLU A 41 11.00 -10.86 1.35
CA GLU A 41 11.79 -9.98 0.51
C GLU A 41 12.31 -8.76 1.30
N ILE A 42 11.47 -8.12 2.13
CA ILE A 42 11.87 -6.99 2.99
C ILE A 42 12.97 -7.43 3.97
N LYS A 43 12.83 -8.61 4.58
CA LYS A 43 13.82 -9.13 5.54
C LYS A 43 15.14 -9.53 4.89
N ALA A 44 15.08 -10.12 3.71
CA ALA A 44 16.24 -10.70 3.03
C ALA A 44 17.12 -9.65 2.34
N LYS A 45 16.54 -8.56 1.82
CA LYS A 45 17.32 -7.56 1.07
C LYS A 45 18.30 -6.80 1.94
N GLN A 46 19.48 -6.55 1.35
CA GLN A 46 20.54 -5.74 1.93
C GLN A 46 20.31 -4.23 1.76
N ARG A 47 19.53 -3.85 0.75
CA ARG A 47 19.13 -2.46 0.47
C ARG A 47 17.67 -2.23 0.83
N PRO A 48 17.25 -0.98 1.08
CA PRO A 48 15.85 -0.67 1.28
C PRO A 48 14.98 -1.10 0.09
N ILE A 49 13.76 -1.54 0.39
CA ILE A 49 12.70 -1.76 -0.60
C ILE A 49 11.91 -0.48 -0.76
N ASN A 50 11.67 -0.07 -1.98
CA ASN A 50 10.99 1.17 -2.30
C ASN A 50 9.49 0.96 -2.47
N PHE A 51 8.70 1.79 -1.77
CA PHE A 51 7.24 1.87 -1.91
C PHE A 51 6.81 3.22 -2.46
N ALA A 52 6.18 3.22 -3.62
CA ALA A 52 5.50 4.38 -4.15
C ALA A 52 4.19 4.62 -3.39
N ILE A 53 3.99 5.80 -2.86
CA ILE A 53 2.82 6.17 -2.07
C ILE A 53 2.23 7.50 -2.57
N GLY A 54 0.90 7.62 -2.51
CA GLY A 54 0.19 8.81 -2.98
C GLY A 54 -0.45 9.64 -1.87
N GLY A 55 -0.01 9.48 -0.61
CA GLY A 55 -0.55 10.24 0.52
C GLY A 55 -0.08 9.73 1.87
N GLY A 56 -0.29 10.53 2.92
CA GLY A 56 0.17 10.24 4.29
C GLY A 56 -0.43 8.97 4.88
N GLY A 57 -1.69 8.67 4.60
CA GLY A 57 -2.33 7.42 5.05
C GLY A 57 -1.68 6.17 4.46
N HIS A 58 -1.18 6.24 3.23
CA HIS A 58 -0.44 5.14 2.61
C HIS A 58 0.93 4.93 3.28
N LYS A 59 1.58 6.02 3.70
CA LYS A 59 2.82 5.95 4.48
C LYS A 59 2.60 5.24 5.81
N LEU A 60 1.54 5.60 6.53
CA LEU A 60 1.16 4.95 7.78
C LEU A 60 0.95 3.44 7.61
N ALA A 61 0.36 3.00 6.50
CA ALA A 61 0.18 1.58 6.22
C ALA A 61 1.52 0.85 6.07
N VAL A 62 2.50 1.45 5.38
CA VAL A 62 3.85 0.90 5.26
C VAL A 62 4.56 0.86 6.60
N GLU A 63 4.49 1.94 7.38
CA GLU A 63 5.10 2.02 8.72
C GLU A 63 4.46 1.02 9.69
N TYR A 64 3.15 0.84 9.63
CA TYR A 64 2.44 -0.17 10.42
C TYR A 64 2.91 -1.59 10.07
N LEU A 65 3.03 -1.90 8.76
CA LEU A 65 3.55 -3.18 8.31
C LEU A 65 4.95 -3.44 8.87
N THR A 66 5.88 -2.51 8.69
CA THR A 66 7.27 -2.67 9.18
C THR A 66 7.35 -2.81 10.70
N SER A 67 6.55 -2.05 11.44
CA SER A 67 6.44 -2.15 12.90
C SER A 67 5.93 -3.52 13.35
N LYS A 68 4.88 -4.03 12.72
CA LYS A 68 4.34 -5.37 13.04
C LYS A 68 5.31 -6.51 12.73
N LEU A 69 6.16 -6.33 11.75
CA LEU A 69 7.15 -7.31 11.33
C LEU A 69 8.45 -7.24 12.15
N ASN A 70 8.58 -6.28 13.07
CA ASN A 70 9.82 -5.97 13.76
C ASN A 70 11.01 -5.78 12.78
N VAL A 71 10.72 -5.16 11.64
CA VAL A 71 11.73 -4.84 10.62
C VAL A 71 12.24 -3.43 10.89
N SER A 72 13.56 -3.25 10.85
CA SER A 72 14.16 -1.93 11.00
C SER A 72 13.67 -0.98 9.91
N GLY A 73 13.38 0.27 10.27
CA GLY A 73 12.83 1.27 9.35
C GLY A 73 13.72 1.61 8.16
N ASP A 74 15.02 1.30 8.24
CA ASP A 74 15.99 1.44 7.15
C ASP A 74 15.82 0.37 6.04
N LYS A 75 15.02 -0.66 6.27
CA LYS A 75 14.70 -1.70 5.28
C LYS A 75 13.64 -1.29 4.25
N VAL A 76 12.95 -0.18 4.49
CA VAL A 76 11.87 0.30 3.63
C VAL A 76 11.99 1.79 3.42
N GLU A 77 11.91 2.22 2.17
CA GLU A 77 11.87 3.62 1.77
C GLU A 77 10.54 3.94 1.10
N THR A 78 9.93 5.07 1.45
CA THR A 78 8.69 5.52 0.83
C THR A 78 8.95 6.71 -0.09
N ILE A 79 8.52 6.60 -1.34
CA ILE A 79 8.63 7.66 -2.35
C ILE A 79 7.24 8.29 -2.50
N MET A 80 7.14 9.58 -2.11
CA MET A 80 5.88 10.32 -2.14
C MET A 80 5.58 10.88 -3.52
N TYR A 81 4.41 10.56 -4.04
CA TYR A 81 3.84 11.12 -5.28
C TYR A 81 2.69 12.09 -4.98
N LYS A 82 2.30 12.90 -5.96
CA LYS A 82 1.16 13.84 -5.84
C LYS A 82 -0.20 13.14 -5.69
N GLY A 83 -0.26 11.85 -6.01
CA GLY A 83 -1.46 11.05 -5.88
C GLY A 83 -1.25 9.58 -6.20
N PRO A 84 -2.23 8.71 -5.86
CA PRO A 84 -2.09 7.26 -5.99
C PRO A 84 -1.92 6.78 -7.45
N ALA A 85 -2.54 7.46 -8.41
CA ALA A 85 -2.40 7.11 -9.83
C ALA A 85 -0.96 7.26 -10.33
N GLN A 86 -0.28 8.35 -9.94
CA GLN A 86 1.12 8.57 -10.32
C GLN A 86 2.06 7.54 -9.67
N ALA A 87 1.82 7.18 -8.41
CA ALA A 87 2.57 6.12 -7.73
C ALA A 87 2.47 4.78 -8.49
N LEU A 88 1.27 4.43 -8.95
CA LEU A 88 1.06 3.20 -9.72
C LEU A 88 1.70 3.22 -11.10
N LEU A 89 1.75 4.39 -11.77
CA LEU A 89 2.43 4.51 -13.07
C LEU A 89 3.92 4.15 -12.97
N ASP A 90 4.58 4.58 -11.92
CA ASP A 90 6.01 4.28 -11.72
C ASP A 90 6.25 2.80 -11.37
N VAL A 91 5.33 2.15 -10.66
CA VAL A 91 5.38 0.69 -10.45
C VAL A 91 5.16 -0.05 -11.77
N MET A 92 4.18 0.37 -12.58
CA MET A 92 3.94 -0.21 -13.91
C MET A 92 5.12 -0.01 -14.87
N GLY A 93 5.85 1.09 -14.74
CA GLY A 93 7.09 1.36 -15.48
C GLY A 93 8.31 0.59 -14.96
N GLY A 94 8.19 -0.10 -13.82
CA GLY A 94 9.31 -0.80 -13.19
C GLY A 94 10.33 0.11 -12.51
N HIS A 95 10.00 1.41 -12.31
CA HIS A 95 10.89 2.38 -11.65
C HIS A 95 10.88 2.25 -10.14
N VAL A 96 9.76 1.79 -9.55
CA VAL A 96 9.59 1.50 -8.13
C VAL A 96 9.09 0.08 -7.96
N GLU A 97 9.56 -0.61 -6.92
CA GLU A 97 9.29 -2.05 -6.75
C GLU A 97 7.86 -2.34 -6.35
N PHE A 98 7.32 -1.55 -5.40
CA PHE A 98 5.99 -1.77 -4.82
C PHE A 98 5.24 -0.45 -4.66
N SER A 99 3.93 -0.55 -4.47
CA SER A 99 3.09 0.58 -4.07
C SER A 99 2.07 0.15 -3.02
N VAL A 100 1.66 1.11 -2.20
CA VAL A 100 0.49 0.99 -1.32
C VAL A 100 -0.47 2.11 -1.69
N THR A 101 -1.60 1.76 -2.27
CA THR A 101 -2.63 2.71 -2.72
C THR A 101 -4.02 2.07 -2.64
N PRO A 102 -5.11 2.86 -2.71
CA PRO A 102 -6.46 2.32 -2.66
C PRO A 102 -6.74 1.28 -3.74
N VAL A 103 -7.47 0.22 -3.36
CA VAL A 103 -7.91 -0.85 -4.27
C VAL A 103 -8.59 -0.31 -5.51
N ALA A 104 -9.49 0.67 -5.36
CA ALA A 104 -10.26 1.24 -6.46
C ALA A 104 -9.39 1.87 -7.55
N VAL A 105 -8.18 2.36 -7.19
CA VAL A 105 -7.26 2.99 -8.16
C VAL A 105 -6.43 1.95 -8.92
N GLY A 106 -6.00 0.89 -8.24
CA GLY A 106 -5.07 -0.10 -8.81
C GLY A 106 -5.76 -1.27 -9.51
N TYR A 107 -6.95 -1.66 -9.08
CA TYR A 107 -7.62 -2.86 -9.58
C TYR A 107 -7.88 -2.88 -11.10
N PRO A 108 -8.26 -1.78 -11.77
CA PRO A 108 -8.39 -1.76 -13.23
C PRO A 108 -7.09 -2.13 -13.97
N TYR A 109 -5.94 -1.78 -13.41
CA TYR A 109 -4.64 -2.14 -13.99
C TYR A 109 -4.27 -3.61 -13.79
N VAL A 110 -4.78 -4.25 -12.72
CA VAL A 110 -4.66 -5.71 -12.55
C VAL A 110 -5.46 -6.43 -13.62
N GLN A 111 -6.70 -5.99 -13.87
CA GLN A 111 -7.53 -6.56 -14.95
C GLN A 111 -6.90 -6.39 -16.34
N ALA A 112 -6.14 -5.30 -16.55
CA ALA A 112 -5.38 -5.06 -17.76
C ALA A 112 -4.02 -5.78 -17.82
N GLY A 113 -3.65 -6.56 -16.79
CA GLY A 113 -2.37 -7.27 -16.69
C GLY A 113 -1.16 -6.37 -16.47
N LYS A 114 -1.37 -5.11 -16.08
CA LYS A 114 -0.31 -4.10 -15.89
C LYS A 114 0.21 -3.98 -14.46
N LEU A 115 -0.54 -4.51 -13.51
CA LEU A 115 -0.16 -4.58 -12.10
C LEU A 115 -0.48 -5.95 -11.53
N LYS A 116 0.22 -6.32 -10.48
CA LYS A 116 -0.05 -7.49 -9.66
C LYS A 116 -0.54 -7.02 -8.28
N LEU A 117 -1.65 -7.60 -7.82
CA LEU A 117 -2.16 -7.43 -6.47
C LEU A 117 -1.50 -8.47 -5.56
N ILE A 118 -0.76 -8.02 -4.56
CA ILE A 118 -0.03 -8.87 -3.62
C ILE A 118 -0.91 -9.22 -2.41
N GLY A 119 -1.59 -8.22 -1.85
CA GLY A 119 -2.43 -8.39 -0.68
C GLY A 119 -3.23 -7.13 -0.36
N LEU A 120 -4.16 -7.28 0.58
CA LEU A 120 -5.04 -6.22 1.05
C LEU A 120 -4.66 -5.79 2.46
N ALA A 121 -4.62 -4.50 2.71
CA ALA A 121 -4.57 -3.95 4.06
C ALA A 121 -6.00 -3.77 4.59
N SER A 122 -6.64 -4.89 4.94
CA SER A 122 -8.02 -4.95 5.40
C SER A 122 -8.16 -6.06 6.45
N GLU A 123 -9.02 -5.85 7.44
CA GLU A 123 -9.34 -6.86 8.45
C GLU A 123 -10.40 -7.86 7.98
N VAL A 124 -11.08 -7.54 6.87
CA VAL A 124 -12.17 -8.36 6.32
C VAL A 124 -12.00 -8.49 4.80
N PRO A 125 -12.44 -9.61 4.22
CA PRO A 125 -12.46 -9.79 2.77
C PRO A 125 -13.30 -8.70 2.10
N ILE A 126 -12.86 -8.30 0.91
CA ILE A 126 -13.54 -7.30 0.09
C ILE A 126 -14.36 -8.03 -0.96
N HIS A 127 -15.61 -7.61 -1.16
CA HIS A 127 -16.48 -8.21 -2.17
C HIS A 127 -15.84 -8.20 -3.57
N GLY A 128 -15.78 -9.35 -4.20
CA GLY A 128 -15.09 -9.57 -5.47
C GLY A 128 -13.59 -9.83 -5.37
N LEU A 129 -13.01 -9.75 -4.17
CA LEU A 129 -11.59 -10.00 -3.90
C LEU A 129 -11.37 -10.99 -2.74
N GLU A 130 -12.34 -11.87 -2.49
CA GLU A 130 -12.34 -12.80 -1.34
C GLU A 130 -11.16 -13.79 -1.36
N LYS A 131 -10.56 -13.99 -2.53
CA LYS A 131 -9.39 -14.86 -2.72
C LYS A 131 -8.04 -14.16 -2.53
N VAL A 132 -8.05 -12.84 -2.38
CA VAL A 132 -6.82 -12.06 -2.16
C VAL A 132 -6.46 -12.12 -0.69
N PRO A 133 -5.20 -12.43 -0.32
CA PRO A 133 -4.76 -12.42 1.08
C PRO A 133 -4.94 -11.05 1.75
N LEU A 134 -5.26 -11.07 3.04
CA LEU A 134 -5.38 -9.88 3.88
C LEU A 134 -4.05 -9.55 4.55
#